data_aa5719efc776004d75267ab93ec55bd3
#
_entry.id   aa5719efc776004d75267ab93ec55bd3
#
_cell.length_a   1.000
_cell.length_b   1.000
_cell.length_c   1.000
_cell.angle_alpha   90.00
_cell.angle_beta   90.00
_cell.angle_gamma   90.00
#
_symmetry.space_group_name_H-M   'P 1'
#
loop_
_entity.id
_entity.type
_entity.pdbx_description
1 polymer ?
#
loop_
_entity_poly.entity_id
_entity_poly.type
_entity_poly.pdbx_seq_one_letter_code
_entity_poly.pdbx_strand_id
1 'polypeptide(L)'
;MIVTADLAISLDGFVAGTDVTPDNPGGDGAEPLFEWIHGLASWRERQGMSGGEDNRDSELMREWFDATGAVVMGRTMYDTGEEFWGDNPPFRTPVFVLTHRPRPTLVKEGGTTFTFVTDGIHDALDRAKAAAGDRDVDIAGGAGTVRQYLAAGLVDELQLHVVPALLGAGLRLFEGLGPGRRDLEPIRVVATPLATHLKYRFVRG
;
A
#
# COMPACT_ATOMS: atom_id res chain seq x y z
N MET A 1 -12.56 -12.90 1.15
CA MET A 1 -11.74 -11.89 1.82
C MET A 1 -10.31 -12.37 1.89
N ILE A 2 -9.38 -11.63 1.36
CA ILE A 2 -7.94 -11.88 1.31
C ILE A 2 -7.24 -10.70 1.98
N VAL A 3 -6.09 -10.95 2.62
CA VAL A 3 -5.19 -9.89 3.11
C VAL A 3 -4.08 -9.72 2.09
N THR A 4 -4.04 -8.57 1.43
CA THR A 4 -3.03 -8.23 0.43
C THR A 4 -2.00 -7.26 1.00
N ALA A 5 -0.81 -7.24 0.41
CA ALA A 5 0.10 -6.11 0.50
C ALA A 5 0.40 -5.68 -0.94
N ASP A 6 0.01 -4.46 -1.28
CA ASP A 6 0.13 -3.89 -2.62
C ASP A 6 1.05 -2.67 -2.60
N LEU A 7 2.20 -2.76 -3.27
CA LEU A 7 3.25 -1.73 -3.20
C LEU A 7 4.01 -1.55 -4.51
N ALA A 8 4.35 -0.31 -4.81
CA ALA A 8 5.41 -0.02 -5.76
C ALA A 8 6.78 -0.32 -5.14
N ILE A 9 7.69 -0.86 -5.95
CA ILE A 9 9.03 -1.26 -5.51
C ILE A 9 10.03 -1.04 -6.65
N SER A 10 11.23 -0.56 -6.32
CA SER A 10 12.32 -0.49 -7.28
C SER A 10 12.87 -1.88 -7.61
N LEU A 11 13.57 -2.01 -8.72
CA LEU A 11 14.18 -3.28 -9.14
C LEU A 11 15.18 -3.81 -8.10
N ASP A 12 15.82 -2.94 -7.33
CA ASP A 12 16.74 -3.28 -6.25
C ASP A 12 16.08 -3.36 -4.87
N GLY A 13 14.73 -3.35 -4.78
CA GLY A 13 13.96 -3.76 -3.63
C GLY A 13 13.62 -2.66 -2.61
N PHE A 14 13.62 -1.38 -3.02
CA PHE A 14 13.24 -0.26 -2.17
C PHE A 14 11.79 0.19 -2.45
N VAL A 15 11.06 0.52 -1.41
CA VAL A 15 9.67 1.02 -1.45
C VAL A 15 9.57 2.49 -1.04
N ALA A 16 10.66 3.09 -0.64
CA ALA A 16 10.84 4.52 -0.39
C ALA A 16 12.33 4.86 -0.48
N GLY A 17 12.63 6.11 -0.72
CA GLY A 17 14.00 6.64 -0.68
C GLY A 17 14.53 6.86 0.74
N THR A 18 15.58 7.66 0.83
CA THR A 18 16.12 8.17 2.10
C THR A 18 15.33 9.43 2.55
N ASP A 19 15.49 9.84 3.80
CA ASP A 19 14.92 11.08 4.34
C ASP A 19 13.41 11.26 4.11
N VAL A 20 12.63 10.22 4.40
CA VAL A 20 11.18 10.25 4.36
C VAL A 20 10.64 11.19 5.45
N THR A 21 10.01 12.29 5.05
CA THR A 21 9.44 13.32 5.92
C THR A 21 8.07 13.76 5.38
N PRO A 22 7.26 14.52 6.14
CA PRO A 22 6.02 15.09 5.60
C PRO A 22 6.23 15.98 4.36
N ASP A 23 7.35 16.70 4.28
CA ASP A 23 7.71 17.53 3.13
C ASP A 23 8.31 16.72 1.98
N ASN A 24 8.75 15.48 2.25
CA ASN A 24 9.31 14.53 1.29
C ASN A 24 8.76 13.12 1.52
N PRO A 25 7.47 12.85 1.26
CA PRO A 25 6.77 11.64 1.68
C PRO A 25 7.30 10.35 1.03
N GLY A 26 7.88 10.46 -0.16
CA GLY A 26 8.51 9.31 -0.84
C GLY A 26 9.96 9.06 -0.42
N GLY A 27 10.62 10.08 0.16
CA GLY A 27 12.06 10.08 0.38
C GLY A 27 12.84 10.41 -0.90
N ASP A 28 14.12 10.74 -0.74
CA ASP A 28 14.99 11.14 -1.83
C ASP A 28 15.17 10.04 -2.87
N GLY A 29 15.01 10.40 -4.14
CA GLY A 29 15.19 9.49 -5.28
C GLY A 29 14.05 8.49 -5.49
N ALA A 30 12.95 8.63 -4.77
CA ALA A 30 11.82 7.70 -4.86
C ALA A 30 10.73 8.11 -5.87
N GLU A 31 10.90 9.22 -6.60
CA GLU A 31 9.92 9.72 -7.58
C GLU A 31 9.46 8.62 -8.55
N PRO A 32 10.33 7.78 -9.11
CA PRO A 32 9.91 6.73 -10.04
C PRO A 32 8.91 5.72 -9.44
N LEU A 33 8.90 5.54 -8.11
CA LEU A 33 7.98 4.63 -7.43
C LEU A 33 6.52 5.13 -7.51
N PHE A 34 6.30 6.42 -7.72
CA PHE A 34 4.98 7.04 -7.64
C PHE A 34 4.54 7.67 -8.97
N GLU A 35 5.46 8.07 -9.83
CA GLU A 35 5.15 8.74 -11.10
C GLU A 35 4.22 7.93 -11.99
N TRP A 36 4.42 6.61 -12.05
CA TRP A 36 3.61 5.73 -12.87
C TRP A 36 2.12 5.76 -12.49
N ILE A 37 1.80 5.90 -11.20
CA ILE A 37 0.42 5.88 -10.72
C ILE A 37 -0.27 7.24 -10.87
N HIS A 38 0.46 8.34 -10.68
CA HIS A 38 -0.11 9.70 -10.70
C HIS A 38 -0.64 10.11 -12.08
N GLY A 39 -0.10 9.53 -13.16
CA GLY A 39 -0.54 9.72 -14.54
C GLY A 39 -1.79 8.95 -14.94
N LEU A 40 -2.25 7.97 -14.13
CA LEU A 40 -3.34 7.07 -14.47
C LEU A 40 -4.72 7.72 -14.30
N ALA A 41 -5.63 7.45 -15.24
CA ALA A 41 -7.02 7.92 -15.15
C ALA A 41 -7.71 7.43 -13.88
N SER A 42 -7.53 6.15 -13.51
CA SER A 42 -8.10 5.54 -12.29
C SER A 42 -7.66 6.24 -11.01
N TRP A 43 -6.39 6.65 -10.91
CA TRP A 43 -5.88 7.39 -9.76
C TRP A 43 -6.45 8.81 -9.72
N ARG A 44 -6.44 9.51 -10.87
CA ARG A 44 -6.94 10.88 -11.01
C ARG A 44 -8.43 10.97 -10.67
N GLU A 45 -9.23 10.00 -11.12
CA GLU A 45 -10.66 9.89 -10.77
C GLU A 45 -10.86 9.78 -9.24
N ARG A 46 -10.02 9.02 -8.55
CA ARG A 46 -10.07 8.91 -7.07
C ARG A 46 -9.75 10.22 -6.37
N GLN A 47 -8.91 11.05 -6.97
CA GLN A 47 -8.56 12.38 -6.47
C GLN A 47 -9.54 13.49 -6.93
N GLY A 48 -10.61 13.14 -7.64
CA GLY A 48 -11.57 14.11 -8.19
C GLY A 48 -11.01 14.91 -9.37
N MET A 49 -9.92 14.45 -9.99
CA MET A 49 -9.29 15.06 -11.16
C MET A 49 -9.75 14.37 -12.44
N SER A 50 -9.81 15.12 -13.54
CA SER A 50 -10.08 14.58 -14.88
C SER A 50 -8.80 14.25 -15.64
N GLY A 51 -8.93 13.47 -16.74
CA GLY A 51 -7.83 13.09 -17.64
C GLY A 51 -6.95 11.98 -17.03
N GLY A 52 -5.76 11.82 -17.57
CA GLY A 52 -4.86 10.73 -17.27
C GLY A 52 -4.92 9.61 -18.32
N GLU A 53 -4.00 8.67 -18.24
CA GLU A 53 -3.92 7.55 -19.18
C GLU A 53 -4.87 6.42 -18.74
N ASP A 54 -5.73 5.99 -19.66
CA ASP A 54 -6.60 4.83 -19.48
C ASP A 54 -6.00 3.64 -20.22
N ASN A 55 -5.09 2.97 -19.53
CA ASN A 55 -4.27 1.88 -20.06
C ASN A 55 -4.36 0.66 -19.11
N ARG A 56 -3.53 -0.37 -19.37
CA ARG A 56 -3.52 -1.59 -18.56
C ARG A 56 -3.16 -1.33 -17.08
N ASP A 57 -2.28 -0.37 -16.81
CA ASP A 57 -1.96 0.03 -15.44
C ASP A 57 -3.19 0.63 -14.73
N SER A 58 -3.95 1.47 -15.45
CA SER A 58 -5.19 2.06 -14.93
C SER A 58 -6.27 1.00 -14.64
N GLU A 59 -6.39 -0.02 -15.50
CA GLU A 59 -7.29 -1.16 -15.25
C GLU A 59 -6.90 -1.93 -13.97
N LEU A 60 -5.60 -2.24 -13.79
CA LEU A 60 -5.09 -2.94 -12.61
C LEU A 60 -5.35 -2.15 -11.32
N MET A 61 -5.22 -0.82 -11.37
CA MET A 61 -5.54 0.05 -10.25
C MET A 61 -7.04 0.07 -9.92
N ARG A 62 -7.92 0.06 -10.94
CA ARG A 62 -9.37 -0.07 -10.69
C ARG A 62 -9.71 -1.40 -10.03
N GLU A 63 -9.14 -2.52 -10.54
CA GLU A 63 -9.31 -3.84 -9.94
C GLU A 63 -8.94 -3.82 -8.44
N TRP A 64 -7.82 -3.20 -8.09
CA TRP A 64 -7.38 -3.06 -6.69
C TRP A 64 -8.35 -2.20 -5.87
N PHE A 65 -8.76 -1.04 -6.38
CA PHE A 65 -9.71 -0.17 -5.69
C PHE A 65 -11.05 -0.86 -5.43
N ASP A 66 -11.56 -1.62 -6.39
CA ASP A 66 -12.86 -2.29 -6.29
C ASP A 66 -12.81 -3.49 -5.33
N ALA A 67 -11.70 -4.20 -5.30
CA ALA A 67 -11.48 -5.33 -4.39
C ALA A 67 -11.27 -4.89 -2.95
N THR A 68 -10.68 -3.69 -2.70
CA THR A 68 -10.29 -3.24 -1.37
C THR A 68 -11.48 -2.72 -0.56
N GLY A 69 -11.76 -3.34 0.57
CA GLY A 69 -12.83 -2.96 1.50
C GLY A 69 -12.34 -2.18 2.72
N ALA A 70 -11.09 -2.39 3.12
CA ALA A 70 -10.44 -1.64 4.19
C ALA A 70 -8.93 -1.63 3.97
N VAL A 71 -8.27 -0.63 4.55
CA VAL A 71 -6.82 -0.45 4.45
C VAL A 71 -6.20 -0.42 5.85
N VAL A 72 -5.03 -1.04 5.99
CA VAL A 72 -4.16 -0.86 7.16
C VAL A 72 -2.88 -0.15 6.72
N MET A 73 -2.48 0.89 7.45
CA MET A 73 -1.21 1.58 7.21
C MET A 73 -0.49 1.91 8.50
N GLY A 74 0.80 2.16 8.40
CA GLY A 74 1.61 2.62 9.51
C GLY A 74 1.48 4.12 9.73
N ARG A 75 1.80 4.55 10.95
CA ARG A 75 1.74 5.96 11.33
C ARG A 75 2.63 6.87 10.49
N THR A 76 3.82 6.44 10.11
CA THR A 76 4.70 7.25 9.25
C THR A 76 4.06 7.53 7.90
N MET A 77 3.50 6.51 7.23
CA MET A 77 2.80 6.69 5.98
C MET A 77 1.61 7.65 6.12
N TYR A 78 0.86 7.56 7.23
CA TYR A 78 -0.22 8.48 7.52
C TYR A 78 0.30 9.92 7.68
N ASP A 79 1.32 10.13 8.54
CA ASP A 79 1.85 11.45 8.84
C ASP A 79 2.46 12.14 7.59
N THR A 80 3.08 11.37 6.69
CA THR A 80 3.65 11.89 5.45
C THR A 80 2.62 12.12 4.35
N GLY A 81 1.50 11.41 4.39
CA GLY A 81 0.44 11.50 3.38
C GLY A 81 -0.72 12.43 3.75
N GLU A 82 -0.93 12.74 5.04
CA GLU A 82 -2.12 13.45 5.53
C GLU A 82 -2.39 14.76 4.78
N GLU A 83 -1.35 15.56 4.61
CA GLU A 83 -1.46 16.85 3.91
C GLU A 83 -1.68 16.68 2.41
N PHE A 84 -0.95 15.76 1.79
CA PHE A 84 -1.06 15.46 0.37
C PHE A 84 -2.44 14.92 -0.03
N TRP A 85 -3.04 14.07 0.80
CA TRP A 85 -4.38 13.53 0.54
C TRP A 85 -5.51 14.53 0.82
N GLY A 86 -5.28 15.54 1.63
CA GLY A 86 -6.23 16.61 1.91
C GLY A 86 -7.55 16.11 2.53
N ASP A 87 -8.65 16.71 2.06
CA ASP A 87 -9.98 16.40 2.59
C ASP A 87 -10.69 15.26 1.84
N ASN A 88 -10.22 14.89 0.64
CA ASN A 88 -10.78 13.79 -0.16
C ASN A 88 -9.72 12.72 -0.48
N PRO A 89 -9.26 11.92 0.49
CA PRO A 89 -8.25 10.88 0.28
C PRO A 89 -8.70 9.82 -0.73
N PRO A 90 -7.77 9.21 -1.48
CA PRO A 90 -8.10 8.28 -2.56
C PRO A 90 -8.67 6.93 -2.09
N PHE A 91 -8.59 6.62 -0.80
CA PHE A 91 -8.96 5.30 -0.28
C PHE A 91 -10.44 4.99 -0.42
N ARG A 92 -11.33 5.92 -0.06
CA ARG A 92 -12.80 5.78 -0.07
C ARG A 92 -13.30 4.54 0.66
N THR A 93 -12.54 4.10 1.66
CA THR A 93 -12.80 2.96 2.54
C THR A 93 -12.30 3.28 3.95
N PRO A 94 -12.70 2.52 4.99
CA PRO A 94 -12.09 2.62 6.31
C PRO A 94 -10.58 2.32 6.26
N VAL A 95 -9.80 3.17 6.93
CA VAL A 95 -8.34 3.06 7.05
C VAL A 95 -7.98 2.95 8.53
N PHE A 96 -7.21 1.92 8.88
CA PHE A 96 -6.74 1.66 10.22
C PHE A 96 -5.24 2.01 10.31
N VAL A 97 -4.93 3.04 11.09
CA VAL A 97 -3.55 3.54 11.24
C VAL A 97 -2.91 2.91 12.46
N LEU A 98 -1.97 1.99 12.24
CA LEU A 98 -1.19 1.34 13.30
C LEU A 98 -0.21 2.34 13.93
N THR A 99 -0.33 2.57 15.23
CA THR A 99 0.42 3.62 15.94
C THR A 99 0.56 3.32 17.43
N HIS A 100 1.55 3.95 18.10
CA HIS A 100 1.63 4.01 19.57
C HIS A 100 1.08 5.33 20.12
N ARG A 101 0.65 6.25 19.26
CA ARG A 101 0.14 7.58 19.61
C ARG A 101 -1.34 7.65 19.27
N PRO A 102 -2.25 7.53 20.27
CA PRO A 102 -3.68 7.58 20.01
C PRO A 102 -4.10 8.95 19.45
N ARG A 103 -5.09 8.92 18.57
CA ARG A 103 -5.72 10.11 18.01
C ARG A 103 -7.20 9.79 17.79
N PRO A 104 -8.12 10.77 17.93
CA PRO A 104 -9.52 10.56 17.56
C PRO A 104 -9.67 10.12 16.10
N THR A 105 -10.70 9.34 15.84
CA THR A 105 -11.08 8.96 14.45
C THR A 105 -11.36 10.21 13.64
N LEU A 106 -10.82 10.27 12.43
CA LEU A 106 -11.07 11.33 11.46
C LEU A 106 -11.98 10.80 10.36
N VAL A 107 -13.04 11.56 10.07
CA VAL A 107 -13.93 11.30 8.93
C VAL A 107 -13.58 12.28 7.83
N LYS A 108 -13.29 11.77 6.63
CA LYS A 108 -12.93 12.55 5.46
C LYS A 108 -14.01 12.39 4.38
N GLU A 109 -13.94 13.23 3.36
CA GLU A 109 -14.81 13.13 2.20
C GLU A 109 -14.62 11.82 1.43
N GLY A 110 -15.55 11.48 0.54
CA GLY A 110 -15.46 10.28 -0.29
C GLY A 110 -15.58 8.96 0.45
N GLY A 111 -15.88 8.96 1.77
CA GLY A 111 -16.10 7.76 2.57
C GLY A 111 -14.83 7.22 3.26
N THR A 112 -13.71 7.94 3.21
CA THR A 112 -12.51 7.58 3.97
C THR A 112 -12.67 7.93 5.44
N THR A 113 -12.33 6.99 6.33
CA THR A 113 -12.21 7.24 7.76
C THR A 113 -10.84 6.76 8.23
N PHE A 114 -10.14 7.53 9.07
CA PHE A 114 -8.89 7.11 9.69
C PHE A 114 -9.12 6.77 11.16
N THR A 115 -8.95 5.51 11.52
CA THR A 115 -9.03 5.03 12.90
C THR A 115 -7.63 4.67 13.38
N PHE A 116 -7.18 5.28 14.48
CA PHE A 116 -5.85 5.06 15.02
C PHE A 116 -5.88 3.91 16.02
N VAL A 117 -5.11 2.84 15.73
CA VAL A 117 -5.10 1.59 16.48
C VAL A 117 -3.78 1.44 17.24
N THR A 118 -3.88 1.27 18.56
CA THR A 118 -2.72 1.18 19.47
C THR A 118 -2.45 -0.24 19.97
N ASP A 119 -3.35 -1.17 19.74
CA ASP A 119 -3.35 -2.52 20.31
C ASP A 119 -2.62 -3.56 19.44
N GLY A 120 -1.84 -3.07 18.46
CA GLY A 120 -0.95 -3.88 17.64
C GLY A 120 -1.56 -4.38 16.34
N ILE A 121 -0.74 -5.15 15.59
CA ILE A 121 -1.06 -5.57 14.21
C ILE A 121 -2.29 -6.48 14.11
N HIS A 122 -2.53 -7.32 15.11
CA HIS A 122 -3.67 -8.24 15.11
C HIS A 122 -4.99 -7.49 15.28
N ASP A 123 -5.08 -6.58 16.27
CA ASP A 123 -6.27 -5.78 16.50
C ASP A 123 -6.58 -4.88 15.30
N ALA A 124 -5.56 -4.23 14.70
CA ALA A 124 -5.74 -3.44 13.49
C ALA A 124 -6.29 -4.28 12.33
N LEU A 125 -5.77 -5.50 12.14
CA LEU A 125 -6.24 -6.40 11.10
C LEU A 125 -7.67 -6.89 11.33
N ASP A 126 -8.00 -7.26 12.58
CA ASP A 126 -9.33 -7.75 12.92
C ASP A 126 -10.39 -6.67 12.70
N ARG A 127 -10.10 -5.42 13.08
CA ARG A 127 -10.97 -4.27 12.80
C ARG A 127 -11.10 -4.01 11.30
N ALA A 128 -9.98 -4.10 10.55
CA ALA A 128 -10.01 -3.93 9.11
C ALA A 128 -10.85 -5.00 8.42
N LYS A 129 -10.69 -6.28 8.81
CA LYS A 129 -11.51 -7.39 8.32
C LYS A 129 -13.00 -7.19 8.61
N ALA A 130 -13.34 -6.77 9.83
CA ALA A 130 -14.71 -6.49 10.19
C ALA A 130 -15.33 -5.35 9.37
N ALA A 131 -14.55 -4.33 9.03
CA ALA A 131 -15.00 -3.19 8.24
C ALA A 131 -15.05 -3.48 6.73
N ALA A 132 -14.18 -4.35 6.23
CA ALA A 132 -14.10 -4.69 4.79
C ALA A 132 -15.32 -5.48 4.28
N GLY A 133 -16.06 -6.16 5.17
CA GLY A 133 -17.15 -7.07 4.77
C GLY A 133 -16.63 -8.25 3.96
N ASP A 134 -17.15 -8.44 2.75
CA ASP A 134 -16.71 -9.53 1.85
C ASP A 134 -15.53 -9.12 0.95
N ARG A 135 -15.11 -7.85 0.99
CA ARG A 135 -13.97 -7.34 0.22
C ARG A 135 -12.65 -7.60 0.94
N ASP A 136 -11.56 -7.33 0.25
CA ASP A 136 -10.21 -7.59 0.73
C ASP A 136 -9.71 -6.49 1.66
N VAL A 137 -8.70 -6.84 2.48
CA VAL A 137 -7.95 -5.88 3.30
C VAL A 137 -6.59 -5.67 2.68
N ASP A 138 -6.23 -4.40 2.43
CA ASP A 138 -4.92 -4.04 1.94
C ASP A 138 -4.01 -3.50 3.04
N ILE A 139 -2.79 -4.03 3.13
CA ILE A 139 -1.71 -3.52 3.97
C ILE A 139 -0.87 -2.56 3.12
N ALA A 140 -1.32 -1.32 3.02
CA ALA A 140 -0.79 -0.32 2.08
C ALA A 140 0.64 0.17 2.38
N GLY A 141 1.11 0.02 3.64
CA GLY A 141 2.45 0.50 3.97
C GLY A 141 2.53 1.24 5.32
N GLY A 142 3.66 1.99 5.70
CA GLY A 142 4.98 1.90 4.99
C GLY A 142 5.70 0.58 5.23
N ALA A 143 6.94 0.50 4.74
CA ALA A 143 7.74 -0.72 4.77
C ALA A 143 7.75 -1.45 6.12
N GLY A 144 7.90 -0.71 7.22
CA GLY A 144 7.92 -1.29 8.58
C GLY A 144 6.61 -1.97 8.97
N THR A 145 5.46 -1.44 8.55
CA THR A 145 4.15 -2.07 8.79
C THR A 145 4.01 -3.34 7.96
N VAL A 146 4.26 -3.27 6.65
CA VAL A 146 4.17 -4.44 5.76
C VAL A 146 5.08 -5.56 6.24
N ARG A 147 6.32 -5.24 6.65
CA ARG A 147 7.26 -6.24 7.20
C ARG A 147 6.73 -6.94 8.45
N GLN A 148 6.05 -6.24 9.37
CA GLN A 148 5.44 -6.86 10.55
C GLN A 148 4.37 -7.88 10.15
N TYR A 149 3.48 -7.55 9.20
CA TYR A 149 2.46 -8.47 8.71
C TYR A 149 3.05 -9.65 7.94
N LEU A 150 4.07 -9.41 7.10
CA LEU A 150 4.80 -10.48 6.41
C LEU A 150 5.53 -11.42 7.38
N ALA A 151 6.18 -10.87 8.40
CA ALA A 151 6.89 -11.65 9.43
C ALA A 151 5.93 -12.52 10.24
N ALA A 152 4.74 -11.99 10.54
CA ALA A 152 3.69 -12.71 11.28
C ALA A 152 2.90 -13.71 10.42
N GLY A 153 3.14 -13.80 9.10
CA GLY A 153 2.40 -14.69 8.19
C GLY A 153 0.93 -14.29 8.01
N LEU A 154 0.61 -13.00 8.16
CA LEU A 154 -0.75 -12.47 8.09
C LEU A 154 -1.14 -11.93 6.72
N VAL A 155 -0.25 -11.97 5.74
CA VAL A 155 -0.51 -11.60 4.33
C VAL A 155 -0.79 -12.87 3.53
N ASP A 156 -1.89 -12.87 2.76
CA ASP A 156 -2.25 -13.97 1.87
C ASP A 156 -1.64 -13.80 0.48
N GLU A 157 -1.66 -12.58 -0.04
CA GLU A 157 -1.16 -12.26 -1.39
C GLU A 157 -0.28 -11.01 -1.36
N LEU A 158 0.77 -11.03 -2.16
CA LEU A 158 1.71 -9.93 -2.34
C LEU A 158 1.62 -9.45 -3.78
N GLN A 159 1.25 -8.19 -3.96
CA GLN A 159 1.26 -7.50 -5.23
C GLN A 159 2.42 -6.50 -5.25
N LEU A 160 3.28 -6.61 -6.25
CA LEU A 160 4.41 -5.71 -6.43
C LEU A 160 4.31 -5.04 -7.80
N HIS A 161 4.44 -3.72 -7.82
CA HIS A 161 4.60 -2.93 -9.02
C HIS A 161 6.08 -2.58 -9.15
N VAL A 162 6.82 -3.45 -9.82
CA VAL A 162 8.28 -3.28 -9.97
C VAL A 162 8.54 -2.23 -11.03
N VAL A 163 8.95 -1.04 -10.61
CA VAL A 163 9.33 0.04 -11.53
C VAL A 163 10.74 -0.19 -12.09
N PRO A 164 11.03 0.22 -13.34
CA PRO A 164 12.31 0.00 -13.98
C PRO A 164 13.37 1.02 -13.51
N ALA A 165 13.58 1.09 -12.19
CA ALA A 165 14.54 2.00 -11.56
C ALA A 165 15.36 1.27 -10.48
N LEU A 166 16.58 1.76 -10.27
CA LEU A 166 17.45 1.38 -9.17
C LEU A 166 17.64 2.60 -8.27
N LEU A 167 17.19 2.51 -7.01
CA LEU A 167 17.34 3.60 -6.05
C LEU A 167 18.71 3.61 -5.36
N GLY A 168 19.32 2.44 -5.16
CA GLY A 168 20.62 2.30 -4.50
C GLY A 168 20.59 2.48 -2.98
N ALA A 169 19.66 3.30 -2.44
CA ALA A 169 19.48 3.55 -1.01
C ALA A 169 17.99 3.81 -0.69
N GLY A 170 17.60 3.66 0.58
CA GLY A 170 16.23 3.90 1.03
C GLY A 170 15.68 2.79 1.93
N LEU A 171 14.38 2.64 1.96
CA LEU A 171 13.67 1.63 2.76
C LEU A 171 13.44 0.36 1.95
N ARG A 172 14.12 -0.72 2.28
CA ARG A 172 13.93 -2.04 1.64
C ARG A 172 12.67 -2.71 2.17
N LEU A 173 11.93 -3.39 1.28
CA LEU A 173 10.73 -4.14 1.70
C LEU A 173 11.07 -5.44 2.45
N PHE A 174 12.05 -6.19 1.96
CA PHE A 174 12.32 -7.56 2.41
C PHE A 174 13.47 -7.68 3.42
N GLU A 175 13.58 -6.71 4.33
CA GLU A 175 14.53 -6.76 5.45
C GLU A 175 13.82 -7.16 6.75
N GLY A 176 14.55 -7.88 7.63
CA GLY A 176 14.09 -8.17 8.99
C GLY A 176 12.85 -9.06 9.08
N LEU A 177 12.57 -9.86 8.06
CA LEU A 177 11.42 -10.77 8.05
C LEU A 177 11.59 -12.00 8.95
N GLY A 178 12.73 -12.12 9.65
CA GLY A 178 13.07 -13.29 10.45
C GLY A 178 13.59 -14.46 9.61
N PRO A 179 14.08 -15.54 10.27
CA PRO A 179 14.58 -16.71 9.59
C PRO A 179 13.45 -17.54 8.97
N GLY A 180 13.81 -18.27 7.95
CA GLY A 180 12.91 -19.21 7.27
C GLY A 180 12.58 -18.79 5.83
N ARG A 181 12.46 -19.80 4.98
CA ARG A 181 12.01 -19.65 3.61
C ARG A 181 10.51 -19.43 3.60
N ARG A 182 10.06 -18.56 2.71
CA ARG A 182 8.64 -18.36 2.39
C ARG A 182 8.45 -18.67 0.91
N ASP A 183 7.64 -19.65 0.61
CA ASP A 183 7.34 -20.03 -0.75
C ASP A 183 6.16 -19.22 -1.28
N LEU A 184 6.26 -18.81 -2.53
CA LEU A 184 5.28 -17.99 -3.22
C LEU A 184 4.91 -18.66 -4.56
N GLU A 185 3.63 -18.67 -4.87
CA GLU A 185 3.11 -19.08 -6.16
C GLU A 185 2.74 -17.85 -6.99
N PRO A 186 3.18 -17.75 -8.25
CA PRO A 186 2.78 -16.64 -9.12
C PRO A 186 1.30 -16.79 -9.50
N ILE A 187 0.52 -15.74 -9.25
CA ILE A 187 -0.88 -15.65 -9.69
C ILE A 187 -0.98 -14.90 -11.01
N ARG A 188 -0.24 -13.78 -11.12
CA ARG A 188 -0.33 -12.91 -12.29
C ARG A 188 1.00 -12.18 -12.51
N VAL A 189 1.36 -12.06 -13.78
CA VAL A 189 2.50 -11.25 -14.24
C VAL A 189 2.00 -10.42 -15.43
N VAL A 190 2.10 -9.10 -15.32
CA VAL A 190 1.76 -8.16 -16.39
C VAL A 190 2.89 -7.17 -16.55
N ALA A 191 3.46 -7.10 -17.74
CA ALA A 191 4.47 -6.10 -18.07
C ALA A 191 3.82 -4.95 -18.83
N THR A 192 4.11 -3.73 -18.41
CA THR A 192 3.75 -2.49 -19.07
C THR A 192 5.00 -1.65 -19.30
N PRO A 193 4.92 -0.55 -20.06
CA PRO A 193 6.06 0.35 -20.18
C PRO A 193 6.51 1.00 -18.88
N LEU A 194 5.62 1.14 -17.89
CA LEU A 194 5.87 1.88 -16.64
C LEU A 194 6.27 0.96 -15.48
N ALA A 195 5.73 -0.27 -15.44
CA ALA A 195 6.02 -1.21 -14.35
C ALA A 195 5.83 -2.68 -14.79
N THR A 196 6.42 -3.60 -14.05
CA THR A 196 6.08 -5.02 -14.10
C THR A 196 5.26 -5.36 -12.86
N HIS A 197 4.00 -5.71 -13.07
CA HIS A 197 3.08 -6.06 -11.99
C HIS A 197 3.16 -7.55 -11.71
N LEU A 198 3.57 -7.88 -10.51
CA LEU A 198 3.75 -9.25 -10.03
C LEU A 198 2.77 -9.51 -8.89
N LYS A 199 1.91 -10.50 -9.03
CA LYS A 199 1.02 -10.94 -7.96
C LYS A 199 1.34 -12.37 -7.56
N TYR A 200 1.58 -12.57 -6.28
CA TYR A 200 1.94 -13.86 -5.70
C TYR A 200 1.02 -14.22 -4.54
N ARG A 201 0.83 -15.52 -4.32
CA ARG A 201 0.18 -16.07 -3.13
C ARG A 201 1.23 -16.75 -2.25
N PHE A 202 1.14 -16.54 -0.93
CA PHE A 202 1.94 -17.27 0.03
C PHE A 202 1.45 -18.72 0.16
N VAL A 203 2.37 -19.67 -0.04
CA VAL A 203 2.08 -21.09 0.20
C VAL A 203 2.06 -21.32 1.70
N ARG A 204 0.90 -21.71 2.22
CA ARG A 204 0.77 -22.14 3.62
C ARG A 204 1.08 -23.61 3.70
N GLY A 205 2.11 -23.99 4.47
CA GLY A 205 2.45 -25.38 4.77
C GLY A 205 1.45 -26.04 5.74
#